data_761d3657d9005f0bce0432f9f64fe278
#
_entry.id   761d3657d9005f0bce0432f9f64fe278
#
_cell.length_a   1.000
_cell.length_b   1.000
_cell.length_c   1.000
_cell.angle_alpha   90.00
_cell.angle_beta   90.00
_cell.angle_gamma   90.00
#
_symmetry.space_group_name_H-M   'P 1'
#
loop_
_entity.id
_entity.type
_entity.pdbx_description
1 polymer ?
#
loop_
_entity_poly.entity_id
_entity_poly.type
_entity_poly.pdbx_seq_one_letter_code
_entity_poly.pdbx_strand_id
1 'polypeptide(L)'
;MRKSFDFGAVNLTAGEDSAGARPSEETPFRIAILGDFSGRANRCISDAQTVGKRRPHLVDRDNFDDVLSRMGAEIQLAIGDDSVHLKFSELDDFHPDKIFQQLEAFGKLRELRSRLEDPSTFQQAADELGLPPAGSTPAVPRPEPSAAVAPSAARLASGSLLDEMVEQTESRVAEERYKRKPDEVREFAERVAEKHLVSKPDRRQPQILAVMDLGIGALMRAVLHDRDFQALEAIWRATYLLVRQLETGSRLKLYVIDISKQELAADLKGATDLRDTGIYRLLVEQSVGTQGAEPWAILVGNYSFGSEGGDAEVLSRMAGIAKRAGAPFLAEGNAGLLGSSFLASESDGSVPHPRGWKMPADLAARWADLRHHPDADAVGLTTPRFLLRLPYGKKTSALESFDFEEFEGTPAHEAYLWGNPGFAVALLLAQSFSEAGWEMRQGAMREISGLPLHVYQNDGASRAKPCAEVLLTEDGAERLLEEGLIPLVSVKDRDLVRVIRFQSIADPLRGLAGRWAG
;
A
#
# COMPACT_ATOMS: atom_id res chain seq x y z
N MET A 1 -49.65 -3.49 11.66
CA MET A 1 -50.34 -2.64 12.66
C MET A 1 -49.28 -1.80 13.34
N ARG A 2 -49.25 -0.50 13.08
CA ARG A 2 -48.34 0.42 13.77
C ARG A 2 -48.89 0.66 15.20
N LYS A 3 -48.11 0.31 16.22
CA LYS A 3 -48.37 0.74 17.59
C LYS A 3 -47.55 2.00 17.84
N SER A 4 -48.19 3.14 17.95
CA SER A 4 -47.56 4.38 18.43
C SER A 4 -47.81 4.52 19.94
N PHE A 5 -46.77 4.81 20.68
CA PHE A 5 -46.85 5.18 22.10
C PHE A 5 -46.45 6.66 22.18
N ASP A 6 -47.31 7.47 22.72
CA ASP A 6 -47.07 8.90 22.93
C ASP A 6 -46.62 9.10 24.41
N PHE A 7 -45.40 9.61 24.57
CA PHE A 7 -44.81 9.98 25.88
C PHE A 7 -44.51 11.49 25.90
N GLY A 8 -45.49 12.32 25.70
CA GLY A 8 -45.31 13.77 25.73
C GLY A 8 -44.51 14.28 24.52
N ALA A 9 -43.39 14.93 24.69
CA ALA A 9 -42.58 15.50 23.56
C ALA A 9 -41.69 14.48 22.80
N VAL A 10 -41.79 13.17 23.08
CA VAL A 10 -40.98 12.12 22.45
C VAL A 10 -41.87 11.14 21.70
N ASN A 11 -41.92 11.21 20.40
CA ASN A 11 -42.58 10.22 19.55
C ASN A 11 -41.65 9.01 19.33
N LEU A 12 -41.95 7.92 20.06
CA LEU A 12 -41.31 6.62 19.83
C LEU A 12 -42.14 5.82 18.83
N THR A 13 -41.67 5.70 17.62
CA THR A 13 -42.23 4.81 16.61
C THR A 13 -41.42 3.50 16.62
N ALA A 14 -41.95 2.44 17.26
CA ALA A 14 -41.45 1.09 17.12
C ALA A 14 -42.04 0.49 15.84
N GLY A 15 -41.28 0.52 14.77
CA GLY A 15 -41.60 -0.12 13.47
C GLY A 15 -40.40 -0.89 12.98
N GLU A 16 -40.67 -2.11 12.55
CA GLU A 16 -39.72 -2.92 11.81
C GLU A 16 -39.18 -2.14 10.60
N ASP A 17 -37.86 -2.14 10.48
CA ASP A 17 -37.06 -1.84 9.29
C ASP A 17 -37.39 -0.59 8.48
N SER A 18 -36.81 0.51 8.87
CA SER A 18 -36.58 1.64 7.94
C SER A 18 -35.13 1.68 7.41
N ALA A 19 -34.62 0.54 6.95
CA ALA A 19 -33.36 0.48 6.20
C ALA A 19 -33.45 1.28 4.85
N GLY A 20 -34.63 1.75 4.48
CA GLY A 20 -34.90 2.52 3.25
C GLY A 20 -35.34 3.96 3.45
N ALA A 21 -35.45 4.46 4.69
CA ALA A 21 -35.79 5.88 4.90
C ALA A 21 -34.55 6.74 4.70
N ARG A 22 -34.65 7.80 3.85
CA ARG A 22 -33.57 8.79 3.72
C ARG A 22 -33.26 9.39 5.10
N PRO A 23 -31.97 9.52 5.44
CA PRO A 23 -31.58 10.19 6.66
C PRO A 23 -32.02 11.66 6.66
N SER A 24 -32.15 12.26 7.86
CA SER A 24 -32.35 13.70 7.96
C SER A 24 -31.09 14.44 7.46
N GLU A 25 -31.25 15.71 7.07
CA GLU A 25 -30.11 16.53 6.65
C GLU A 25 -29.01 16.67 7.71
N GLU A 26 -29.39 16.54 8.99
CA GLU A 26 -28.48 16.59 10.13
C GLU A 26 -27.71 15.28 10.35
N THR A 27 -28.15 14.18 9.72
CA THR A 27 -27.47 12.89 9.87
C THR A 27 -26.11 12.93 9.16
N PRO A 28 -24.99 12.69 9.87
CA PRO A 28 -23.69 12.75 9.26
C PRO A 28 -23.47 11.57 8.29
N PHE A 29 -22.68 11.83 7.24
CA PHE A 29 -22.19 10.82 6.33
C PHE A 29 -20.96 10.15 6.96
N ARG A 30 -21.13 8.94 7.46
CA ARG A 30 -20.10 8.20 8.18
C ARG A 30 -19.53 7.08 7.33
N ILE A 31 -18.23 7.08 7.17
CA ILE A 31 -17.49 6.04 6.45
C ILE A 31 -16.74 5.19 7.46
N ALA A 32 -16.98 3.87 7.47
CA ALA A 32 -16.19 2.92 8.23
C ALA A 32 -15.17 2.24 7.31
N ILE A 33 -13.89 2.34 7.62
CA ILE A 33 -12.79 1.70 6.91
C ILE A 33 -12.32 0.52 7.75
N LEU A 34 -12.53 -0.69 7.24
CA LEU A 34 -12.12 -1.94 7.86
C LEU A 34 -10.85 -2.44 7.20
N GLY A 35 -9.85 -2.81 7.98
CA GLY A 35 -8.61 -3.37 7.45
C GLY A 35 -7.59 -3.66 8.54
N ASP A 36 -6.46 -4.18 8.15
CA ASP A 36 -5.34 -4.47 9.07
C ASP A 36 -4.46 -3.23 9.23
N PHE A 37 -4.88 -2.33 10.13
CA PHE A 37 -4.18 -1.08 10.40
C PHE A 37 -2.97 -1.23 11.30
N SER A 38 -2.92 -2.28 12.10
CA SER A 38 -1.83 -2.50 13.05
C SER A 38 -0.85 -3.61 12.65
N GLY A 39 -1.02 -4.26 11.48
CA GLY A 39 -0.15 -5.35 11.03
C GLY A 39 -0.43 -6.68 11.76
N ARG A 40 -1.67 -6.95 12.12
CA ARG A 40 -2.10 -8.15 12.86
C ARG A 40 -1.83 -9.43 12.10
N ALA A 41 -2.11 -9.44 10.79
CA ALA A 41 -1.91 -10.61 9.95
C ALA A 41 -0.43 -11.00 9.87
N ASN A 42 0.47 -10.04 9.67
CA ASN A 42 1.91 -10.24 9.66
C ASN A 42 2.42 -10.83 10.99
N ARG A 43 1.90 -10.32 12.11
CA ARG A 43 2.26 -10.78 13.45
C ARG A 43 1.53 -12.03 13.91
N CYS A 44 0.76 -12.68 13.03
CA CYS A 44 -0.05 -13.86 13.35
C CYS A 44 -1.05 -13.64 14.50
N ILE A 45 -1.54 -12.41 14.70
CA ILE A 45 -2.54 -12.07 15.69
C ILE A 45 -3.91 -12.28 15.05
N SER A 46 -4.64 -13.29 15.50
CA SER A 46 -6.01 -13.56 15.04
C SER A 46 -6.92 -13.78 16.25
N ASP A 47 -7.82 -12.82 16.51
CA ASP A 47 -8.77 -12.89 17.61
C ASP A 47 -10.18 -12.48 17.12
N ALA A 48 -10.79 -13.41 16.40
CA ALA A 48 -12.13 -13.22 15.85
C ALA A 48 -13.19 -12.98 16.95
N GLN A 49 -13.00 -13.50 18.16
CA GLN A 49 -13.97 -13.34 19.26
C GLN A 49 -14.03 -11.90 19.80
N THR A 50 -13.00 -11.11 19.54
CA THR A 50 -12.95 -9.71 19.97
C THR A 50 -13.46 -8.73 18.91
N VAL A 51 -13.81 -9.17 17.71
CA VAL A 51 -14.28 -8.30 16.61
C VAL A 51 -15.43 -7.39 17.07
N GLY A 52 -16.42 -7.92 17.75
CA GLY A 52 -17.56 -7.14 18.27
C GLY A 52 -17.22 -6.14 19.38
N LYS A 53 -16.01 -6.18 19.93
CA LYS A 53 -15.52 -5.25 20.97
C LYS A 53 -14.58 -4.18 20.41
N ARG A 54 -14.23 -4.27 19.11
CA ARG A 54 -13.39 -3.27 18.44
C ARG A 54 -14.08 -1.92 18.44
N ARG A 55 -13.31 -0.86 18.56
CA ARG A 55 -13.83 0.51 18.57
C ARG A 55 -13.50 1.19 17.25
N PRO A 56 -14.48 1.80 16.57
CA PRO A 56 -14.20 2.71 15.47
C PRO A 56 -13.44 3.93 15.98
N HIS A 57 -12.28 4.23 15.36
CA HIS A 57 -11.49 5.41 15.68
C HIS A 57 -11.79 6.51 14.66
N LEU A 58 -12.30 7.65 15.13
CA LEU A 58 -12.50 8.83 14.28
C LEU A 58 -11.14 9.33 13.79
N VAL A 59 -11.01 9.52 12.49
CA VAL A 59 -9.80 10.03 11.85
C VAL A 59 -10.12 11.26 11.00
N ASP A 60 -9.32 12.30 11.15
CA ASP A 60 -9.35 13.53 10.38
C ASP A 60 -7.92 14.04 10.14
N ARG A 61 -7.81 15.22 9.54
CA ARG A 61 -6.49 15.80 9.21
C ARG A 61 -5.66 16.14 10.45
N ASP A 62 -6.30 16.54 11.52
CA ASP A 62 -5.61 17.05 12.72
C ASP A 62 -5.15 15.92 13.65
N ASN A 63 -5.80 14.74 13.58
CA ASN A 63 -5.53 13.62 14.48
C ASN A 63 -4.97 12.37 13.78
N PHE A 64 -4.63 12.45 12.49
CA PHE A 64 -4.24 11.29 11.68
C PHE A 64 -3.08 10.48 12.29
N ASP A 65 -1.99 11.16 12.62
CA ASP A 65 -0.80 10.51 13.20
C ASP A 65 -1.05 10.03 14.63
N ASP A 66 -1.84 10.74 15.42
CA ASP A 66 -2.28 10.28 16.74
C ASP A 66 -3.09 8.97 16.65
N VAL A 67 -3.93 8.83 15.63
CA VAL A 67 -4.69 7.60 15.38
C VAL A 67 -3.75 6.49 14.94
N LEU A 68 -2.83 6.75 14.01
CA LEU A 68 -1.83 5.79 13.54
C LEU A 68 -0.99 5.27 14.71
N SER A 69 -0.44 6.17 15.50
CA SER A 69 0.34 5.84 16.71
C SER A 69 -0.48 5.01 17.72
N ARG A 70 -1.72 5.39 17.96
CA ARG A 70 -2.64 4.68 18.90
C ARG A 70 -3.02 3.30 18.43
N MET A 71 -3.12 3.09 17.10
CA MET A 71 -3.39 1.77 16.51
C MET A 71 -2.21 0.82 16.69
N GLY A 72 -1.00 1.35 16.93
CA GLY A 72 0.20 0.57 17.13
C GLY A 72 0.60 -0.19 15.87
N ALA A 73 0.69 0.55 14.74
CA ALA A 73 1.09 -0.01 13.46
C ALA A 73 2.53 -0.55 13.54
N GLU A 74 2.69 -1.86 13.35
CA GLU A 74 4.00 -2.52 13.42
C GLU A 74 4.03 -3.79 12.59
N ILE A 75 5.19 -4.13 12.06
CA ILE A 75 5.43 -5.35 11.28
C ILE A 75 6.75 -6.00 11.64
N GLN A 76 6.84 -7.30 11.39
CA GLN A 76 8.05 -8.08 11.46
C GLN A 76 8.43 -8.53 10.05
N LEU A 77 9.64 -8.19 9.62
CA LEU A 77 10.18 -8.55 8.30
C LEU A 77 11.33 -9.54 8.47
N ALA A 78 11.38 -10.52 7.59
CA ALA A 78 12.54 -11.40 7.49
C ALA A 78 13.51 -10.82 6.45
N ILE A 79 14.68 -10.36 6.91
CA ILE A 79 15.72 -9.82 6.04
C ILE A 79 16.95 -10.69 6.16
N GLY A 80 17.19 -11.57 5.17
CA GLY A 80 18.20 -12.61 5.28
C GLY A 80 17.84 -13.59 6.39
N ASP A 81 18.78 -13.82 7.33
CA ASP A 81 18.57 -14.68 8.49
C ASP A 81 18.03 -13.92 9.72
N ASP A 82 17.91 -12.60 9.64
CA ASP A 82 17.47 -11.76 10.75
C ASP A 82 15.97 -11.40 10.64
N SER A 83 15.30 -11.36 11.80
CA SER A 83 13.94 -10.81 11.91
C SER A 83 14.01 -9.37 12.39
N VAL A 84 13.47 -8.47 11.62
CA VAL A 84 13.50 -7.04 11.88
C VAL A 84 12.11 -6.53 12.22
N HIS A 85 12.01 -5.70 13.24
CA HIS A 85 10.77 -5.14 13.73
C HIS A 85 10.70 -3.64 13.43
N LEU A 86 9.67 -3.23 12.68
CA LEU A 86 9.39 -1.84 12.35
C LEU A 86 8.12 -1.37 13.06
N LYS A 87 8.16 -0.18 13.63
CA LYS A 87 7.02 0.51 14.25
C LYS A 87 6.80 1.84 13.55
N PHE A 88 5.51 2.17 13.40
CA PHE A 88 5.08 3.38 12.70
C PHE A 88 4.18 4.19 13.64
N SER A 89 4.52 5.44 13.85
CA SER A 89 3.79 6.40 14.70
C SER A 89 3.21 7.56 13.91
N GLU A 90 3.77 7.84 12.74
CA GLU A 90 3.35 8.87 11.81
C GLU A 90 3.48 8.36 10.37
N LEU A 91 2.81 9.00 9.42
CA LEU A 91 2.85 8.56 8.01
C LEU A 91 4.26 8.65 7.42
N ASP A 92 5.05 9.60 7.89
CA ASP A 92 6.43 9.78 7.44
C ASP A 92 7.38 8.66 7.91
N ASP A 93 7.00 7.86 8.91
CA ASP A 93 7.79 6.69 9.33
C ASP A 93 7.92 5.62 8.24
N PHE A 94 7.02 5.62 7.24
CA PHE A 94 7.13 4.78 6.04
C PHE A 94 8.16 5.33 5.03
N HIS A 95 8.70 6.52 5.24
CA HIS A 95 9.71 7.09 4.35
C HIS A 95 11.07 6.38 4.52
N PRO A 96 11.79 6.06 3.43
CA PRO A 96 13.08 5.35 3.51
C PRO A 96 14.11 5.99 4.43
N ASP A 97 14.17 7.32 4.51
CA ASP A 97 15.08 8.00 5.45
C ASP A 97 14.77 7.67 6.92
N LYS A 98 13.49 7.55 7.28
CA LYS A 98 13.07 7.15 8.63
C LYS A 98 13.36 5.67 8.88
N ILE A 99 13.04 4.81 7.91
CA ILE A 99 13.35 3.38 7.96
C ILE A 99 14.87 3.18 8.13
N PHE A 100 15.68 3.90 7.36
CA PHE A 100 17.13 3.86 7.45
C PHE A 100 17.65 4.27 8.84
N GLN A 101 16.98 5.21 9.50
CA GLN A 101 17.32 5.65 10.86
C GLN A 101 16.87 4.67 11.94
N GLN A 102 15.68 4.07 11.81
CA GLN A 102 15.09 3.22 12.84
C GLN A 102 15.66 1.80 12.87
N LEU A 103 16.00 1.25 11.72
CA LEU A 103 16.37 -0.15 11.56
C LEU A 103 17.78 -0.43 12.07
N GLU A 104 17.91 -1.34 13.04
CA GLU A 104 19.23 -1.78 13.55
C GLU A 104 20.10 -2.40 12.46
N ALA A 105 19.48 -3.10 11.49
CA ALA A 105 20.19 -3.67 10.34
C ALA A 105 21.00 -2.61 9.56
N PHE A 106 20.51 -1.36 9.49
CA PHE A 106 21.25 -0.25 8.92
C PHE A 106 22.25 0.39 9.90
N GLY A 107 22.21 0.07 11.21
CA GLY A 107 23.04 0.76 12.22
C GLY A 107 24.52 0.71 11.90
N LYS A 108 25.04 -0.49 11.62
CA LYS A 108 26.45 -0.68 11.24
C LYS A 108 26.78 -0.03 9.89
N LEU A 109 25.86 -0.10 8.94
CA LEU A 109 26.02 0.51 7.62
C LEU A 109 26.02 2.05 7.70
N ARG A 110 25.18 2.63 8.54
CA ARG A 110 25.16 4.08 8.81
C ARG A 110 26.49 4.54 9.42
N GLU A 111 26.94 3.85 10.46
CA GLU A 111 28.21 4.16 11.13
C GLU A 111 29.38 4.09 10.14
N LEU A 112 29.47 3.00 9.39
CA LEU A 112 30.50 2.80 8.39
C LEU A 112 30.43 3.84 7.27
N ARG A 113 29.24 4.14 6.77
CA ARG A 113 29.02 5.20 5.76
C ARG A 113 29.45 6.56 6.25
N SER A 114 29.05 6.93 7.46
CA SER A 114 29.47 8.19 8.10
C SER A 114 30.99 8.31 8.25
N ARG A 115 31.66 7.22 8.64
CA ARG A 115 33.13 7.17 8.75
C ARG A 115 33.82 7.22 7.38
N LEU A 116 33.20 6.67 6.34
CA LEU A 116 33.70 6.79 4.96
C LEU A 116 33.44 8.18 4.35
N GLU A 117 32.43 8.90 4.82
CA GLU A 117 32.11 10.25 4.36
C GLU A 117 33.06 11.30 4.98
N ASP A 118 33.49 11.08 6.22
CA ASP A 118 34.44 11.97 6.89
C ASP A 118 35.87 11.73 6.42
N PRO A 119 36.53 12.72 5.79
CA PRO A 119 37.92 12.58 5.33
C PRO A 119 38.92 12.20 6.43
N SER A 120 38.62 12.48 7.68
CA SER A 120 39.51 12.20 8.82
C SER A 120 39.46 10.72 9.24
N THR A 121 38.35 10.05 9.07
CA THR A 121 38.14 8.63 9.44
C THR A 121 38.10 7.71 8.24
N PHE A 122 38.06 8.25 7.02
CA PHE A 122 37.96 7.49 5.78
C PHE A 122 38.99 6.39 5.64
N GLN A 123 40.28 6.70 5.88
CA GLN A 123 41.35 5.71 5.70
C GLN A 123 41.20 4.52 6.65
N GLN A 124 40.83 4.76 7.90
CA GLN A 124 40.60 3.71 8.87
C GLN A 124 39.40 2.83 8.47
N ALA A 125 38.31 3.45 8.03
CA ALA A 125 37.12 2.72 7.57
C ALA A 125 37.39 1.93 6.29
N ALA A 126 38.20 2.47 5.35
CA ALA A 126 38.62 1.79 4.13
C ALA A 126 39.53 0.59 4.43
N ASP A 127 40.41 0.70 5.43
CA ASP A 127 41.29 -0.40 5.85
C ASP A 127 40.49 -1.51 6.55
N GLU A 128 39.46 -1.18 7.32
CA GLU A 128 38.53 -2.16 7.93
C GLU A 128 37.75 -2.96 6.87
N LEU A 129 37.43 -2.33 5.73
CA LEU A 129 36.79 -2.96 4.58
C LEU A 129 37.77 -3.75 3.70
N GLY A 130 39.07 -3.81 4.05
CA GLY A 130 40.10 -4.49 3.25
C GLY A 130 40.36 -3.82 1.91
N LEU A 131 39.99 -2.54 1.75
CA LEU A 131 40.17 -1.84 0.50
C LEU A 131 41.65 -1.53 0.21
N PRO A 132 42.15 -1.72 -1.04
CA PRO A 132 43.56 -1.52 -1.35
C PRO A 132 43.99 -0.05 -1.09
N PRO A 133 45.22 0.19 -0.59
CA PRO A 133 45.69 1.54 -0.30
C PRO A 133 45.72 2.44 -1.55
N ALA A 134 45.60 3.77 -1.30
CA ALA A 134 45.62 4.77 -2.37
C ALA A 134 46.90 4.65 -3.22
N GLY A 135 46.76 4.28 -4.48
CA GLY A 135 47.90 4.16 -5.41
C GLY A 135 48.00 2.84 -6.16
N SER A 136 47.24 1.80 -5.79
CA SER A 136 47.13 0.57 -6.55
C SER A 136 46.03 0.71 -7.62
N THR A 137 46.44 1.04 -8.85
CA THR A 137 45.52 1.04 -10.00
C THR A 137 45.23 -0.41 -10.38
N PRO A 138 43.99 -0.91 -10.33
CA PRO A 138 43.67 -2.20 -10.93
C PRO A 138 43.82 -2.07 -12.46
N ALA A 139 44.61 -2.95 -13.06
CA ALA A 139 44.65 -3.06 -14.52
C ALA A 139 43.26 -3.54 -14.99
N VAL A 140 42.58 -2.70 -15.77
CA VAL A 140 41.31 -3.02 -16.42
C VAL A 140 41.57 -4.14 -17.44
N PRO A 141 40.96 -5.32 -17.31
CA PRO A 141 40.98 -6.30 -18.39
C PRO A 141 40.05 -5.82 -19.51
N ARG A 142 40.60 -5.81 -20.74
CA ARG A 142 39.83 -5.57 -21.95
C ARG A 142 38.76 -6.65 -22.11
N PRO A 143 37.50 -6.32 -22.37
CA PRO A 143 36.48 -7.34 -22.53
C PRO A 143 36.66 -8.08 -23.85
N GLU A 144 36.81 -9.41 -23.77
CA GLU A 144 36.55 -10.27 -24.92
C GLU A 144 35.03 -10.54 -25.01
N PRO A 145 34.47 -10.64 -26.22
CA PRO A 145 33.04 -10.86 -26.39
C PRO A 145 32.69 -12.32 -26.10
N SER A 146 31.96 -12.58 -25.06
CA SER A 146 31.38 -13.89 -24.76
C SER A 146 29.86 -13.86 -24.76
N ALA A 147 29.35 -14.94 -25.33
CA ALA A 147 27.99 -15.25 -25.69
C ALA A 147 26.94 -15.12 -24.55
N ALA A 148 25.71 -14.81 -24.98
CA ALA A 148 24.48 -14.77 -24.19
C ALA A 148 24.27 -16.06 -23.38
N VAL A 149 24.05 -15.88 -22.07
CA VAL A 149 23.47 -16.91 -21.21
C VAL A 149 22.31 -16.27 -20.45
N ALA A 150 21.15 -16.90 -20.55
CA ALA A 150 19.92 -16.53 -19.89
C ALA A 150 20.07 -16.52 -18.34
N PRO A 151 19.35 -15.63 -17.61
CA PRO A 151 19.42 -15.63 -16.16
C PRO A 151 18.64 -16.82 -15.58
N SER A 152 19.36 -17.77 -15.02
CA SER A 152 18.83 -18.77 -14.11
C SER A 152 18.63 -18.12 -12.74
N ALA A 153 17.43 -18.25 -12.18
CA ALA A 153 17.14 -17.85 -10.81
C ALA A 153 18.07 -18.60 -9.84
N ALA A 154 19.12 -17.94 -9.37
CA ALA A 154 19.99 -18.44 -8.32
C ALA A 154 19.41 -18.06 -6.95
N ARG A 155 19.12 -19.09 -6.18
CA ARG A 155 18.89 -19.01 -4.73
C ARG A 155 20.04 -18.22 -4.10
N LEU A 156 19.70 -17.16 -3.37
CA LEU A 156 20.64 -16.47 -2.48
C LEU A 156 21.09 -17.48 -1.41
N ALA A 157 22.34 -17.89 -1.51
CA ALA A 157 23.00 -18.66 -0.47
C ALA A 157 23.36 -17.70 0.66
N SER A 158 23.10 -18.15 1.89
CA SER A 158 23.44 -17.50 3.14
C SER A 158 24.91 -17.07 3.18
N GLY A 159 25.16 -15.81 2.97
CA GLY A 159 26.40 -15.11 3.20
C GLY A 159 26.04 -13.66 3.49
N SER A 160 26.64 -13.08 4.52
CA SER A 160 26.45 -11.66 4.83
C SER A 160 26.75 -10.83 3.57
N LEU A 161 25.89 -9.87 3.23
CA LEU A 161 26.12 -8.92 2.13
C LEU A 161 27.49 -8.22 2.25
N LEU A 162 28.02 -8.11 3.49
CA LEU A 162 29.36 -7.62 3.78
C LEU A 162 30.45 -8.61 3.34
N ASP A 163 30.24 -9.92 3.52
CA ASP A 163 31.21 -10.94 3.10
C ASP A 163 31.29 -11.02 1.58
N GLU A 164 30.16 -10.87 0.89
CA GLU A 164 30.10 -10.84 -0.58
C GLU A 164 30.77 -9.59 -1.17
N MET A 165 30.61 -8.41 -0.50
CA MET A 165 31.33 -7.18 -0.86
C MET A 165 32.84 -7.28 -0.61
N VAL A 166 33.26 -7.99 0.44
CA VAL A 166 34.68 -8.23 0.78
C VAL A 166 35.29 -9.23 -0.21
N GLU A 167 34.60 -10.34 -0.53
CA GLU A 167 35.09 -11.34 -1.48
C GLU A 167 35.28 -10.79 -2.91
N GLN A 168 34.42 -9.88 -3.37
CA GLN A 168 34.62 -9.21 -4.65
C GLN A 168 35.82 -8.26 -4.68
N THR A 169 36.24 -7.77 -3.51
CA THR A 169 37.37 -6.85 -3.38
C THR A 169 38.70 -7.57 -3.16
N GLU A 170 38.70 -8.75 -2.50
CA GLU A 170 39.91 -9.51 -2.18
C GLU A 170 40.62 -10.16 -3.38
N SER A 171 39.98 -10.20 -4.56
CA SER A 171 40.54 -10.96 -5.70
C SER A 171 41.70 -10.30 -6.43
N ARG A 172 42.21 -9.14 -6.00
CA ARG A 172 43.36 -8.51 -6.69
C ARG A 172 44.18 -7.59 -5.79
N VAL A 173 45.24 -8.05 -5.17
CA VAL A 173 46.47 -7.25 -4.95
C VAL A 173 47.67 -8.12 -4.66
N ALA A 174 48.69 -8.04 -5.50
CA ALA A 174 50.07 -8.46 -5.24
C ALA A 174 50.97 -7.23 -5.08
N GLU A 175 51.90 -7.37 -4.13
CA GLU A 175 52.83 -6.40 -3.54
C GLU A 175 53.79 -5.70 -4.51
N GLU A 176 54.21 -4.47 -4.15
CA GLU A 176 55.63 -4.08 -4.20
C GLU A 176 55.94 -2.86 -3.30
N ARG A 177 57.04 -2.96 -2.54
CA ARG A 177 57.56 -1.99 -1.56
C ARG A 177 58.59 -1.07 -2.19
N TYR A 178 58.59 0.23 -1.79
CA TYR A 178 59.79 1.07 -1.81
C TYR A 178 59.97 1.93 -0.55
N LYS A 179 61.16 1.86 0.03
CA LYS A 179 61.60 2.62 1.21
C LYS A 179 62.35 3.90 0.82
N ARG A 180 62.03 5.06 1.42
CA ARG A 180 62.97 6.21 1.53
C ARG A 180 63.02 6.73 2.96
N LYS A 181 64.21 7.17 3.40
CA LYS A 181 64.51 7.69 4.74
C LYS A 181 64.04 9.14 4.91
N PRO A 182 63.57 9.57 6.10
CA PRO A 182 63.08 10.90 6.35
C PRO A 182 64.14 11.92 6.80
N ASP A 183 63.94 13.18 6.42
CA ASP A 183 64.70 14.37 6.87
C ASP A 183 64.01 14.97 8.12
N GLU A 184 64.74 15.31 9.16
CA GLU A 184 64.21 15.81 10.45
C GLU A 184 63.42 17.12 10.36
N VAL A 185 63.73 17.96 9.35
CA VAL A 185 63.00 19.20 9.07
C VAL A 185 61.58 18.91 8.50
N ARG A 186 61.45 17.79 7.82
CA ARG A 186 60.19 17.34 7.28
C ARG A 186 59.25 16.82 8.37
N GLU A 187 59.80 16.11 9.36
CA GLU A 187 59.02 15.64 10.53
C GLU A 187 58.49 16.79 11.40
N PHE A 188 59.27 17.91 11.50
CA PHE A 188 58.79 19.10 12.22
C PHE A 188 57.71 19.85 11.44
N ALA A 189 57.87 20.00 10.13
CA ALA A 189 56.86 20.59 9.25
C ALA A 189 55.59 19.77 9.17
N GLU A 190 55.71 18.44 9.15
CA GLU A 190 54.58 17.51 9.19
C GLU A 190 53.83 17.60 10.53
N ARG A 191 54.52 17.67 11.68
CA ARG A 191 53.88 17.81 13.00
C ARG A 191 53.16 19.16 13.21
N VAL A 192 53.62 20.22 12.59
CA VAL A 192 52.94 21.53 12.62
C VAL A 192 51.80 21.59 11.62
N ALA A 193 51.95 20.90 10.46
CA ALA A 193 50.92 20.80 9.44
C ALA A 193 49.79 19.84 9.81
N GLU A 194 50.06 18.78 10.59
CA GLU A 194 49.04 17.82 11.06
C GLU A 194 47.91 18.48 11.88
N LYS A 195 48.19 19.60 12.57
CA LYS A 195 47.17 20.36 13.30
C LYS A 195 46.27 21.25 12.44
N HIS A 196 46.60 21.46 11.18
CA HIS A 196 45.90 22.36 10.25
C HIS A 196 45.64 21.80 8.86
N LEU A 197 45.98 20.53 8.61
CA LEU A 197 45.61 19.86 7.37
C LEU A 197 44.17 19.41 7.46
N VAL A 198 43.28 20.13 6.81
CA VAL A 198 42.01 19.59 6.36
C VAL A 198 42.39 18.41 5.44
N SER A 199 42.13 17.19 5.88
CA SER A 199 42.38 15.97 5.10
C SER A 199 41.79 16.14 3.69
N LYS A 200 42.63 16.07 2.67
CA LYS A 200 42.12 16.13 1.30
C LYS A 200 41.24 14.90 1.08
N PRO A 201 40.04 15.05 0.49
CA PRO A 201 39.19 13.91 0.20
C PRO A 201 39.96 12.89 -0.63
N ASP A 202 39.91 11.63 -0.23
CA ASP A 202 40.50 10.53 -1.02
C ASP A 202 39.74 10.41 -2.35
N ARG A 203 40.45 10.27 -3.46
CA ARG A 203 39.85 10.14 -4.79
C ARG A 203 38.91 8.93 -4.94
N ARG A 204 39.06 7.92 -4.09
CA ARG A 204 38.25 6.70 -4.05
C ARG A 204 36.95 6.88 -3.29
N GLN A 205 36.91 7.87 -2.38
CA GLN A 205 35.77 8.10 -1.48
C GLN A 205 34.41 8.11 -2.22
N PRO A 206 34.21 8.85 -3.33
CA PRO A 206 32.93 8.86 -4.02
C PRO A 206 32.54 7.47 -4.60
N GLN A 207 33.52 6.69 -5.06
CA GLN A 207 33.28 5.36 -5.61
C GLN A 207 32.90 4.36 -4.50
N ILE A 208 33.57 4.45 -3.36
CA ILE A 208 33.29 3.57 -2.20
C ILE A 208 31.91 3.90 -1.62
N LEU A 209 31.60 5.17 -1.46
CA LEU A 209 30.27 5.61 -1.03
C LEU A 209 29.18 5.14 -1.99
N ALA A 210 29.41 5.22 -3.31
CA ALA A 210 28.44 4.72 -4.29
C ALA A 210 28.22 3.21 -4.16
N VAL A 211 29.25 2.42 -3.91
CA VAL A 211 29.10 0.97 -3.68
C VAL A 211 28.34 0.69 -2.37
N MET A 212 28.62 1.45 -1.31
CA MET A 212 27.85 1.39 -0.06
C MET A 212 26.38 1.73 -0.28
N ASP A 213 26.10 2.80 -1.00
CA ASP A 213 24.74 3.25 -1.28
C ASP A 213 23.98 2.22 -2.13
N LEU A 214 24.66 1.49 -3.04
CA LEU A 214 24.06 0.36 -3.75
C LEU A 214 23.66 -0.79 -2.81
N GLY A 215 24.53 -1.16 -1.87
CA GLY A 215 24.22 -2.19 -0.87
C GLY A 215 23.08 -1.80 0.06
N ILE A 216 23.12 -0.56 0.59
CA ILE A 216 22.04 0.02 1.40
C ILE A 216 20.74 0.07 0.60
N GLY A 217 20.83 0.48 -0.67
CA GLY A 217 19.68 0.55 -1.58
C GLY A 217 19.05 -0.81 -1.85
N ALA A 218 19.85 -1.87 -2.01
CA ALA A 218 19.34 -3.23 -2.20
C ALA A 218 18.55 -3.71 -0.97
N LEU A 219 19.06 -3.44 0.24
CA LEU A 219 18.37 -3.77 1.49
C LEU A 219 17.10 -2.94 1.67
N MET A 220 17.16 -1.64 1.35
CA MET A 220 15.98 -0.76 1.40
C MET A 220 14.89 -1.22 0.43
N ARG A 221 15.25 -1.61 -0.79
CA ARG A 221 14.29 -2.18 -1.75
C ARG A 221 13.64 -3.45 -1.23
N ALA A 222 14.40 -4.32 -0.55
CA ALA A 222 13.86 -5.53 0.07
C ALA A 222 12.78 -5.20 1.13
N VAL A 223 12.98 -4.11 1.91
CA VAL A 223 11.96 -3.63 2.86
C VAL A 223 10.76 -3.04 2.13
N LEU A 224 10.98 -2.09 1.22
CA LEU A 224 9.90 -1.35 0.53
C LEU A 224 9.03 -2.24 -0.36
N HIS A 225 9.58 -3.33 -0.90
CA HIS A 225 8.88 -4.27 -1.77
C HIS A 225 8.38 -5.51 -1.02
N ASP A 226 8.58 -5.59 0.30
CA ASP A 226 7.95 -6.63 1.10
C ASP A 226 6.42 -6.46 1.09
N ARG A 227 5.70 -7.57 0.94
CA ARG A 227 4.23 -7.55 0.78
C ARG A 227 3.50 -7.04 2.00
N ASP A 228 3.96 -7.38 3.19
CA ASP A 228 3.32 -6.97 4.44
C ASP A 228 3.61 -5.49 4.73
N PHE A 229 4.85 -5.04 4.40
CA PHE A 229 5.18 -3.62 4.44
C PHE A 229 4.30 -2.82 3.48
N GLN A 230 4.21 -3.23 2.22
CA GLN A 230 3.36 -2.57 1.21
C GLN A 230 1.88 -2.56 1.63
N ALA A 231 1.37 -3.65 2.19
CA ALA A 231 -0.02 -3.73 2.63
C ALA A 231 -0.32 -2.73 3.75
N LEU A 232 0.59 -2.60 4.73
CA LEU A 232 0.45 -1.65 5.83
C LEU A 232 0.63 -0.20 5.36
N GLU A 233 1.64 0.08 4.53
CA GLU A 233 1.82 1.42 3.93
C GLU A 233 0.60 1.81 3.07
N ALA A 234 0.08 0.89 2.26
CA ALA A 234 -1.03 1.15 1.36
C ALA A 234 -2.32 1.53 2.08
N ILE A 235 -2.70 0.83 3.16
CA ILE A 235 -3.93 1.15 3.89
C ILE A 235 -3.84 2.53 4.56
N TRP A 236 -2.69 2.88 5.14
CA TRP A 236 -2.51 4.19 5.77
C TRP A 236 -2.48 5.31 4.74
N ARG A 237 -1.78 5.14 3.61
CA ARG A 237 -1.78 6.15 2.51
C ARG A 237 -3.14 6.28 1.84
N ALA A 238 -3.88 5.19 1.64
CA ALA A 238 -5.24 5.25 1.09
C ALA A 238 -6.21 5.97 2.07
N THR A 239 -6.06 5.75 3.37
CA THR A 239 -6.81 6.48 4.40
C THR A 239 -6.43 7.96 4.41
N TYR A 240 -5.13 8.28 4.30
CA TYR A 240 -4.66 9.66 4.20
C TYR A 240 -5.17 10.37 2.95
N LEU A 241 -5.29 9.67 1.82
CA LEU A 241 -5.89 10.22 0.60
C LEU A 241 -7.33 10.70 0.88
N LEU A 242 -8.15 9.92 1.59
CA LEU A 242 -9.50 10.34 1.99
C LEU A 242 -9.45 11.56 2.91
N VAL A 243 -8.63 11.52 3.95
CA VAL A 243 -8.48 12.61 4.93
C VAL A 243 -8.03 13.91 4.25
N ARG A 244 -7.14 13.82 3.27
CA ARG A 244 -6.62 14.99 2.54
C ARG A 244 -7.63 15.59 1.56
N GLN A 245 -8.45 14.74 0.91
CA GLN A 245 -9.35 15.18 -0.16
C GLN A 245 -10.78 15.46 0.30
N LEU A 246 -11.12 15.10 1.54
CA LEU A 246 -12.44 15.33 2.11
C LEU A 246 -12.38 16.37 3.23
N GLU A 247 -13.39 17.22 3.27
CA GLU A 247 -13.60 18.13 4.41
C GLU A 247 -14.35 17.38 5.52
N THR A 248 -13.55 16.77 6.40
CA THR A 248 -14.08 16.04 7.57
C THR A 248 -14.56 17.03 8.64
N GLY A 249 -15.60 16.64 9.39
CA GLY A 249 -16.19 17.48 10.43
C GLY A 249 -17.51 16.92 10.97
N SER A 250 -18.43 17.76 11.36
CA SER A 250 -19.72 17.34 11.91
C SER A 250 -20.59 16.57 10.91
N ARG A 251 -20.53 16.94 9.62
CA ARG A 251 -21.38 16.36 8.57
C ARG A 251 -20.75 15.15 7.87
N LEU A 252 -19.42 15.07 7.79
CA LEU A 252 -18.70 13.95 7.17
C LEU A 252 -17.64 13.44 8.13
N LYS A 253 -17.71 12.15 8.48
CA LYS A 253 -16.84 11.53 9.47
C LYS A 253 -16.20 10.25 8.90
N LEU A 254 -14.89 10.13 9.08
CA LEU A 254 -14.13 8.92 8.72
C LEU A 254 -13.79 8.14 9.99
N TYR A 255 -13.94 6.83 9.94
CA TYR A 255 -13.57 5.95 11.04
C TYR A 255 -12.72 4.80 10.53
N VAL A 256 -11.67 4.45 11.26
CA VAL A 256 -10.85 3.27 11.00
C VAL A 256 -11.14 2.20 12.04
N ILE A 257 -11.20 0.94 11.59
CA ILE A 257 -11.50 -0.23 12.41
C ILE A 257 -10.48 -1.31 12.07
N ASP A 258 -9.67 -1.68 13.06
CA ASP A 258 -8.57 -2.64 12.89
C ASP A 258 -9.07 -4.08 12.92
N ILE A 259 -9.28 -4.67 11.75
CA ILE A 259 -9.74 -6.05 11.57
C ILE A 259 -9.03 -6.63 10.33
N SER A 260 -8.24 -7.69 10.48
CA SER A 260 -7.67 -8.38 9.35
C SER A 260 -8.73 -9.17 8.55
N LYS A 261 -8.48 -9.46 7.25
CA LYS A 261 -9.37 -10.29 6.43
C LYS A 261 -9.60 -11.65 7.06
N GLN A 262 -8.55 -12.21 7.69
CA GLN A 262 -8.61 -13.51 8.35
C GLN A 262 -9.52 -13.49 9.58
N GLU A 263 -9.42 -12.44 10.41
CA GLU A 263 -10.31 -12.26 11.57
C GLU A 263 -11.76 -12.08 11.15
N LEU A 264 -12.01 -11.25 10.12
CA LEU A 264 -13.34 -11.06 9.56
C LEU A 264 -13.93 -12.38 9.03
N ALA A 265 -13.16 -13.14 8.26
CA ALA A 265 -13.59 -14.42 7.73
C ALA A 265 -13.87 -15.45 8.86
N ALA A 266 -13.04 -15.47 9.90
CA ALA A 266 -13.20 -16.36 11.04
C ALA A 266 -14.44 -15.99 11.89
N ASP A 267 -14.68 -14.70 12.13
CA ASP A 267 -15.87 -14.21 12.85
C ASP A 267 -17.15 -14.56 12.06
N LEU A 268 -17.16 -14.32 10.77
CA LEU A 268 -18.30 -14.64 9.92
C LEU A 268 -18.55 -16.15 9.85
N LYS A 269 -17.52 -16.98 9.69
CA LYS A 269 -17.65 -18.44 9.58
C LYS A 269 -18.04 -19.09 10.90
N GLY A 270 -17.66 -18.50 12.02
CA GLY A 270 -17.89 -19.05 13.36
C GLY A 270 -19.35 -19.04 13.82
N ALA A 271 -20.24 -18.31 13.14
CA ALA A 271 -21.64 -18.15 13.54
C ALA A 271 -22.61 -18.63 12.47
N THR A 272 -23.69 -19.30 12.89
CA THR A 272 -24.78 -19.72 12.00
C THR A 272 -25.67 -18.53 11.62
N ASP A 273 -26.08 -17.72 12.58
CA ASP A 273 -26.82 -16.48 12.34
C ASP A 273 -25.84 -15.28 12.26
N LEU A 274 -26.07 -14.38 11.31
CA LEU A 274 -25.29 -13.14 11.19
C LEU A 274 -25.33 -12.29 12.46
N ARG A 275 -26.43 -12.33 13.19
CA ARG A 275 -26.61 -11.58 14.44
C ARG A 275 -25.64 -12.00 15.54
N ASP A 276 -25.14 -13.23 15.49
CA ASP A 276 -24.20 -13.76 16.47
C ASP A 276 -22.76 -13.34 16.19
N THR A 277 -22.50 -12.76 15.01
CA THR A 277 -21.15 -12.33 14.62
C THR A 277 -20.73 -11.03 15.33
N GLY A 278 -19.44 -10.90 15.61
CA GLY A 278 -18.87 -9.68 16.17
C GLY A 278 -19.02 -8.49 15.23
N ILE A 279 -18.82 -8.71 13.94
CA ILE A 279 -18.94 -7.66 12.92
C ILE A 279 -20.38 -7.14 12.79
N TYR A 280 -21.39 -7.99 12.95
CA TYR A 280 -22.79 -7.56 12.97
C TYR A 280 -23.07 -6.63 14.17
N ARG A 281 -22.62 -7.00 15.36
CA ARG A 281 -22.74 -6.14 16.54
C ARG A 281 -22.10 -4.79 16.32
N LEU A 282 -20.91 -4.78 15.74
CA LEU A 282 -20.13 -3.56 15.51
C LEU A 282 -20.80 -2.63 14.48
N LEU A 283 -21.21 -3.19 13.34
CA LEU A 283 -21.67 -2.38 12.19
C LEU A 283 -23.19 -2.18 12.15
N VAL A 284 -23.98 -3.04 12.79
CA VAL A 284 -25.45 -2.95 12.75
C VAL A 284 -26.02 -2.57 14.11
N GLU A 285 -25.79 -3.36 15.15
CA GLU A 285 -26.43 -3.13 16.45
C GLU A 285 -26.00 -1.79 17.09
N GLN A 286 -24.70 -1.48 17.04
CA GLN A 286 -24.15 -0.26 17.63
C GLN A 286 -24.44 1.00 16.80
N SER A 287 -24.84 0.86 15.53
CA SER A 287 -25.06 2.00 14.64
C SER A 287 -26.53 2.22 14.24
N VAL A 288 -27.27 1.14 14.01
CA VAL A 288 -28.69 1.21 13.57
C VAL A 288 -29.61 0.70 14.67
N GLY A 289 -29.19 -0.30 15.42
CA GLY A 289 -29.95 -0.93 16.49
C GLY A 289 -30.01 -0.14 17.79
N THR A 290 -29.19 0.88 17.97
CA THR A 290 -29.10 1.69 19.17
C THR A 290 -29.76 3.05 18.97
N GLN A 291 -30.69 3.40 19.85
CA GLN A 291 -31.38 4.71 19.77
C GLN A 291 -30.40 5.87 19.95
N GLY A 292 -30.45 6.82 19.02
CA GLY A 292 -29.56 7.99 19.00
C GLY A 292 -28.17 7.72 18.40
N ALA A 293 -27.89 6.49 17.95
CA ALA A 293 -26.68 6.20 17.21
C ALA A 293 -26.78 6.71 15.77
N GLU A 294 -25.64 7.13 15.24
CA GLU A 294 -25.53 7.61 13.85
C GLU A 294 -25.26 6.41 12.93
N PRO A 295 -26.04 6.22 11.85
CA PRO A 295 -25.84 5.12 10.92
C PRO A 295 -24.60 5.30 10.06
N TRP A 296 -24.05 4.20 9.56
CA TRP A 296 -23.03 4.22 8.53
C TRP A 296 -23.64 4.61 7.18
N ALA A 297 -22.87 5.33 6.36
CA ALA A 297 -23.18 5.63 4.98
C ALA A 297 -22.47 4.67 4.01
N ILE A 298 -21.22 4.35 4.30
CA ILE A 298 -20.36 3.47 3.49
C ILE A 298 -19.52 2.60 4.42
N LEU A 299 -19.30 1.35 4.01
CA LEU A 299 -18.33 0.43 4.59
C LEU A 299 -17.24 0.16 3.55
N VAL A 300 -16.00 0.51 3.85
CA VAL A 300 -14.85 0.23 2.98
C VAL A 300 -14.05 -0.91 3.59
N GLY A 301 -13.91 -2.03 2.88
CA GLY A 301 -13.03 -3.11 3.27
C GLY A 301 -11.69 -2.99 2.52
N ASN A 302 -10.60 -2.75 3.25
CA ASN A 302 -9.26 -2.85 2.65
C ASN A 302 -8.88 -4.33 2.48
N TYR A 303 -9.75 -5.05 1.77
CA TYR A 303 -9.61 -6.47 1.49
C TYR A 303 -9.69 -6.69 -0.02
N SER A 304 -8.94 -7.69 -0.48
CA SER A 304 -8.94 -8.12 -1.87
C SER A 304 -9.69 -9.45 -1.98
N PHE A 305 -10.66 -9.53 -2.87
CA PHE A 305 -11.49 -10.71 -3.11
C PHE A 305 -11.24 -11.27 -4.50
N GLY A 306 -11.03 -12.58 -4.56
CA GLY A 306 -10.64 -13.27 -5.79
C GLY A 306 -11.27 -14.65 -5.92
N SER A 307 -10.50 -15.59 -6.47
CA SER A 307 -10.89 -16.97 -6.66
C SER A 307 -10.73 -17.86 -5.43
N GLU A 308 -10.27 -17.33 -4.31
CA GLU A 308 -10.07 -18.10 -3.09
C GLU A 308 -11.38 -18.69 -2.57
N GLY A 309 -11.32 -19.95 -2.10
CA GLY A 309 -12.51 -20.74 -1.78
C GLY A 309 -13.43 -20.17 -0.69
N GLY A 310 -12.95 -19.26 0.16
CA GLY A 310 -13.72 -18.60 1.21
C GLY A 310 -14.26 -17.22 0.85
N ASP A 311 -13.78 -16.61 -0.24
CA ASP A 311 -14.09 -15.22 -0.57
C ASP A 311 -15.57 -14.97 -0.89
N ALA A 312 -16.19 -15.87 -1.65
CA ALA A 312 -17.61 -15.78 -1.99
C ALA A 312 -18.52 -15.89 -0.74
N GLU A 313 -18.15 -16.74 0.23
CA GLU A 313 -18.89 -16.86 1.49
C GLU A 313 -18.77 -15.59 2.33
N VAL A 314 -17.56 -15.04 2.47
CA VAL A 314 -17.32 -13.78 3.19
C VAL A 314 -18.13 -12.65 2.56
N LEU A 315 -18.10 -12.53 1.21
CA LEU A 315 -18.85 -11.49 0.49
C LEU A 315 -20.37 -11.66 0.65
N SER A 316 -20.90 -12.89 0.56
CA SER A 316 -22.32 -13.15 0.75
C SER A 316 -22.79 -12.74 2.16
N ARG A 317 -22.00 -13.08 3.19
CA ARG A 317 -22.34 -12.72 4.57
C ARG A 317 -22.16 -11.21 4.82
N MET A 318 -21.14 -10.59 4.24
CA MET A 318 -20.96 -9.13 4.29
C MET A 318 -22.08 -8.39 3.54
N ALA A 319 -22.59 -8.93 2.44
CA ALA A 319 -23.75 -8.37 1.75
C ALA A 319 -24.97 -8.28 2.70
N GLY A 320 -25.25 -9.34 3.45
CA GLY A 320 -26.31 -9.35 4.46
C GLY A 320 -26.09 -8.33 5.58
N ILE A 321 -24.87 -8.14 6.03
CA ILE A 321 -24.52 -7.13 7.05
C ILE A 321 -24.66 -5.73 6.48
N ALA A 322 -24.07 -5.46 5.31
CA ALA A 322 -24.13 -4.17 4.62
C ALA A 322 -25.58 -3.72 4.36
N LYS A 323 -26.42 -4.64 3.90
CA LYS A 323 -27.86 -4.39 3.70
C LYS A 323 -28.55 -3.97 4.98
N ARG A 324 -28.29 -4.66 6.11
CA ARG A 324 -28.89 -4.35 7.43
C ARG A 324 -28.31 -3.07 8.03
N ALA A 325 -27.04 -2.79 7.80
CA ALA A 325 -26.43 -1.52 8.16
C ALA A 325 -26.99 -0.35 7.31
N GLY A 326 -27.59 -0.64 6.14
CA GLY A 326 -28.03 0.36 5.17
C GLY A 326 -26.86 1.12 4.52
N ALA A 327 -25.69 0.48 4.46
CA ALA A 327 -24.44 1.05 3.96
C ALA A 327 -23.74 0.03 3.05
N PRO A 328 -23.48 0.34 1.77
CA PRO A 328 -22.83 -0.60 0.87
C PRO A 328 -21.40 -0.91 1.32
N PHE A 329 -21.00 -2.15 1.13
CA PHE A 329 -19.65 -2.62 1.35
C PHE A 329 -18.83 -2.52 0.07
N LEU A 330 -17.77 -1.73 0.10
CA LEU A 330 -16.85 -1.49 -1.02
C LEU A 330 -15.52 -2.18 -0.75
N ALA A 331 -15.00 -2.92 -1.72
CA ALA A 331 -13.73 -3.61 -1.62
C ALA A 331 -13.09 -3.81 -3.00
N GLU A 332 -11.91 -4.42 -3.04
CA GLU A 332 -11.22 -4.80 -4.26
C GLU A 332 -11.72 -6.13 -4.79
N GLY A 333 -12.07 -6.16 -6.09
CA GLY A 333 -12.11 -7.39 -6.87
C GLY A 333 -10.79 -7.59 -7.59
N ASN A 334 -10.00 -8.58 -7.18
CA ASN A 334 -8.67 -8.78 -7.73
C ASN A 334 -8.66 -9.57 -9.06
N ALA A 335 -7.49 -9.64 -9.68
CA ALA A 335 -7.27 -10.37 -10.93
C ALA A 335 -7.69 -11.84 -10.87
N GLY A 336 -7.70 -12.47 -9.71
CA GLY A 336 -8.13 -13.85 -9.53
C GLY A 336 -9.62 -14.08 -9.88
N LEU A 337 -10.48 -13.06 -9.69
CA LEU A 337 -11.88 -13.10 -10.18
C LEU A 337 -11.96 -13.13 -11.69
N LEU A 338 -10.99 -12.54 -12.36
CA LEU A 338 -11.00 -12.31 -13.80
C LEU A 338 -10.18 -13.35 -14.58
N GLY A 339 -9.48 -14.23 -13.86
CA GLY A 339 -8.47 -15.12 -14.44
C GLY A 339 -7.13 -14.39 -14.61
N SER A 340 -6.04 -15.05 -14.23
CA SER A 340 -4.69 -14.46 -14.08
C SER A 340 -4.10 -13.78 -15.33
N SER A 341 -4.70 -14.00 -16.52
CA SER A 341 -4.24 -13.39 -17.78
C SER A 341 -4.64 -11.91 -17.95
N PHE A 342 -5.56 -11.40 -17.14
CA PHE A 342 -6.06 -10.03 -17.28
C PHE A 342 -5.01 -8.96 -16.90
N LEU A 343 -4.21 -9.23 -15.87
CA LEU A 343 -3.14 -8.33 -15.43
C LEU A 343 -1.75 -8.74 -15.94
N ALA A 344 -1.58 -9.99 -16.40
CA ALA A 344 -0.27 -10.53 -16.76
C ALA A 344 0.31 -10.00 -18.09
N SER A 345 -0.48 -9.34 -18.94
CA SER A 345 -0.01 -8.84 -20.25
C SER A 345 0.69 -7.48 -20.18
N GLU A 346 0.96 -6.95 -18.97
CA GLU A 346 1.37 -5.57 -18.80
C GLU A 346 2.85 -5.28 -18.64
N SER A 347 3.71 -6.29 -18.63
CA SER A 347 5.15 -6.04 -18.56
C SER A 347 5.68 -5.26 -19.78
N ASP A 348 4.93 -5.19 -20.88
CA ASP A 348 5.32 -4.51 -22.12
C ASP A 348 4.49 -3.25 -22.47
N GLY A 349 3.55 -2.85 -21.60
CA GLY A 349 2.66 -1.70 -21.85
C GLY A 349 1.57 -1.97 -22.88
N SER A 350 1.35 -3.23 -23.26
CA SER A 350 0.25 -3.61 -24.13
C SER A 350 -1.07 -3.61 -23.35
N VAL A 351 -2.09 -3.05 -23.95
CA VAL A 351 -3.45 -3.03 -23.38
C VAL A 351 -3.99 -4.46 -23.38
N PRO A 352 -4.44 -5.00 -22.23
CA PRO A 352 -5.02 -6.33 -22.21
C PRO A 352 -6.20 -6.43 -23.16
N HIS A 353 -6.14 -7.33 -24.12
CA HIS A 353 -7.24 -7.52 -25.05
C HIS A 353 -8.29 -8.45 -24.41
N PRO A 354 -9.55 -8.02 -24.22
CA PRO A 354 -10.58 -8.82 -23.54
C PRO A 354 -10.97 -10.10 -24.29
N ARG A 355 -10.48 -10.28 -25.53
CA ARG A 355 -10.74 -11.48 -26.35
C ARG A 355 -10.00 -12.68 -25.76
N GLY A 356 -10.72 -13.55 -25.08
CA GLY A 356 -10.17 -14.77 -24.47
C GLY A 356 -10.26 -14.83 -22.95
N TRP A 357 -10.61 -13.72 -22.31
CA TRP A 357 -10.86 -13.73 -20.89
C TRP A 357 -12.11 -14.55 -20.56
N LYS A 358 -11.92 -15.60 -19.77
CA LYS A 358 -13.00 -16.45 -19.24
C LYS A 358 -12.71 -16.75 -17.79
N MET A 359 -13.70 -16.47 -16.95
CA MET A 359 -13.68 -16.94 -15.57
C MET A 359 -13.64 -18.48 -15.56
N PRO A 360 -12.81 -19.13 -14.72
CA PRO A 360 -12.84 -20.59 -14.55
C PRO A 360 -14.26 -21.06 -14.21
N ALA A 361 -14.70 -22.20 -14.74
CA ALA A 361 -16.10 -22.63 -14.67
C ALA A 361 -16.63 -22.80 -13.24
N ASP A 362 -15.79 -23.31 -12.33
CA ASP A 362 -16.11 -23.47 -10.90
C ASP A 362 -16.24 -22.12 -10.18
N LEU A 363 -15.40 -21.16 -10.54
CA LEU A 363 -15.47 -19.79 -10.05
C LEU A 363 -16.69 -19.07 -10.62
N ALA A 364 -16.98 -19.24 -11.93
CA ALA A 364 -18.12 -18.61 -12.58
C ALA A 364 -19.45 -19.03 -11.94
N ALA A 365 -19.60 -20.31 -11.57
CA ALA A 365 -20.79 -20.79 -10.87
C ALA A 365 -20.95 -20.12 -9.49
N ARG A 366 -19.90 -20.12 -8.68
CA ARG A 366 -19.91 -19.46 -7.34
C ARG A 366 -20.14 -17.96 -7.45
N TRP A 367 -19.55 -17.33 -8.46
CA TRP A 367 -19.74 -15.90 -8.73
C TRP A 367 -21.18 -15.59 -9.13
N ALA A 368 -21.79 -16.41 -10.00
CA ALA A 368 -23.18 -16.27 -10.38
C ALA A 368 -24.13 -16.44 -9.17
N ASP A 369 -23.89 -17.44 -8.32
CA ASP A 369 -24.67 -17.66 -7.09
C ASP A 369 -24.59 -16.46 -6.15
N LEU A 370 -23.38 -15.90 -5.96
CA LEU A 370 -23.18 -14.69 -5.15
C LEU A 370 -23.92 -13.48 -5.75
N ARG A 371 -23.87 -13.28 -7.06
CA ARG A 371 -24.56 -12.18 -7.75
C ARG A 371 -26.08 -12.27 -7.66
N HIS A 372 -26.63 -13.48 -7.59
CA HIS A 372 -28.07 -13.71 -7.39
C HIS A 372 -28.50 -13.65 -5.91
N HIS A 373 -27.56 -13.45 -4.98
CA HIS A 373 -27.92 -13.28 -3.57
C HIS A 373 -28.82 -12.05 -3.39
N PRO A 374 -29.90 -12.13 -2.58
CA PRO A 374 -30.87 -11.02 -2.43
C PRO A 374 -30.23 -9.70 -1.96
N ASP A 375 -29.16 -9.77 -1.19
CA ASP A 375 -28.45 -8.62 -0.64
C ASP A 375 -27.21 -8.21 -1.47
N ALA A 376 -27.00 -8.81 -2.66
CA ALA A 376 -25.84 -8.53 -3.53
C ALA A 376 -25.76 -7.05 -3.98
N ASP A 377 -26.89 -6.35 -3.99
CA ASP A 377 -26.97 -4.92 -4.29
C ASP A 377 -26.26 -4.02 -3.25
N ALA A 378 -25.94 -4.57 -2.07
CA ALA A 378 -25.20 -3.90 -1.02
C ALA A 378 -23.66 -4.12 -1.10
N VAL A 379 -23.15 -4.77 -2.14
CA VAL A 379 -21.70 -4.98 -2.35
C VAL A 379 -21.24 -4.37 -3.66
N GLY A 380 -20.17 -3.58 -3.60
CA GLY A 380 -19.47 -3.04 -4.75
C GLY A 380 -18.01 -3.51 -4.77
N LEU A 381 -17.61 -4.22 -5.81
CA LEU A 381 -16.21 -4.62 -6.01
C LEU A 381 -15.61 -3.81 -7.13
N THR A 382 -14.49 -3.16 -6.83
CA THR A 382 -13.79 -2.24 -7.73
C THR A 382 -12.48 -2.87 -8.21
N THR A 383 -12.10 -2.61 -9.45
CA THR A 383 -10.85 -3.07 -10.07
C THR A 383 -10.50 -2.14 -11.25
N PRO A 384 -9.24 -1.99 -11.61
CA PRO A 384 -8.01 -2.41 -10.93
C PRO A 384 -7.62 -1.49 -9.76
N ARG A 385 -6.51 -1.82 -9.08
CA ARG A 385 -5.87 -0.99 -8.05
C ARG A 385 -5.37 0.33 -8.63
N PHE A 386 -5.00 1.29 -7.76
CA PHE A 386 -4.45 2.58 -8.19
C PHE A 386 -3.19 2.95 -7.41
N LEU A 387 -2.35 3.78 -8.00
CA LEU A 387 -1.05 4.16 -7.43
C LEU A 387 -1.22 5.14 -6.27
N LEU A 388 -0.59 4.86 -5.13
CA LEU A 388 -0.69 5.67 -3.92
C LEU A 388 0.48 6.65 -3.73
N ARG A 389 1.66 6.31 -4.23
CA ARG A 389 2.83 7.19 -4.22
C ARG A 389 3.71 6.97 -5.46
N LEU A 390 4.51 7.96 -5.76
CA LEU A 390 5.62 7.80 -6.68
C LEU A 390 6.73 6.94 -6.05
N PRO A 391 7.49 6.21 -6.84
CA PRO A 391 8.69 5.55 -6.35
C PRO A 391 9.70 6.60 -5.86
N TYR A 392 10.50 6.22 -4.86
CA TYR A 392 11.56 7.08 -4.33
C TYR A 392 12.75 7.12 -5.28
N GLY A 393 13.33 8.31 -5.46
CA GLY A 393 14.48 8.52 -6.34
C GLY A 393 14.73 9.99 -6.65
N LYS A 394 15.86 10.29 -7.25
CA LYS A 394 16.33 11.68 -7.53
C LYS A 394 15.33 12.53 -8.31
N LYS A 395 14.53 11.91 -9.18
CA LYS A 395 13.57 12.63 -10.05
C LYS A 395 12.16 12.74 -9.45
N THR A 396 11.88 12.03 -8.38
CA THR A 396 10.56 11.94 -7.77
C THR A 396 10.60 12.45 -6.31
N SER A 397 11.13 11.64 -5.42
CA SER A 397 11.31 11.96 -4.00
C SER A 397 12.71 11.49 -3.61
N ALA A 398 13.69 12.41 -3.66
CA ALA A 398 15.08 12.11 -3.32
C ALA A 398 15.23 11.90 -1.82
N LEU A 399 16.05 10.92 -1.43
CA LEU A 399 16.41 10.69 -0.04
C LEU A 399 17.51 11.67 0.39
N GLU A 400 17.51 12.01 1.67
CA GLU A 400 18.55 12.87 2.27
C GLU A 400 19.73 12.06 2.81
N SER A 401 19.51 10.83 3.24
CA SER A 401 20.47 10.00 3.96
C SER A 401 21.50 9.33 3.05
N PHE A 402 21.14 8.93 1.84
CA PHE A 402 21.99 8.24 0.86
C PHE A 402 21.41 8.30 -0.56
N ASP A 403 22.27 8.05 -1.56
CA ASP A 403 21.83 7.99 -2.96
C ASP A 403 20.99 6.73 -3.19
N PHE A 404 19.70 6.93 -3.54
CA PHE A 404 18.75 5.84 -3.70
C PHE A 404 17.86 6.01 -4.94
N GLU A 405 17.65 4.92 -5.63
CA GLU A 405 16.63 4.75 -6.65
C GLU A 405 15.84 3.48 -6.31
N GLU A 406 14.54 3.62 -6.11
CA GLU A 406 13.67 2.47 -5.79
C GLU A 406 13.64 1.47 -6.96
N PHE A 407 13.74 1.98 -8.19
CA PHE A 407 13.83 1.16 -9.39
C PHE A 407 15.16 1.34 -10.11
N GLU A 408 15.82 0.22 -10.41
CA GLU A 408 16.98 0.16 -11.30
C GLU A 408 16.52 -0.31 -12.70
N GLY A 409 16.37 0.60 -13.65
CA GLY A 409 15.89 0.29 -15.01
C GLY A 409 14.37 0.30 -15.14
N THR A 410 13.80 -0.69 -15.84
CA THR A 410 12.34 -0.79 -16.03
C THR A 410 11.67 -1.19 -14.73
N PRO A 411 10.69 -0.39 -14.24
CA PRO A 411 10.03 -0.67 -12.97
C PRO A 411 9.24 -1.97 -12.99
N ALA A 412 9.46 -2.82 -11.98
CA ALA A 412 8.67 -4.03 -11.78
C ALA A 412 7.26 -3.67 -11.30
N HIS A 413 6.25 -4.30 -11.88
CA HIS A 413 4.85 -4.01 -11.60
C HIS A 413 4.50 -4.16 -10.10
N GLU A 414 4.93 -5.26 -9.49
CA GLU A 414 4.63 -5.59 -8.10
C GLU A 414 5.40 -4.72 -7.07
N ALA A 415 6.40 -3.99 -7.53
CA ALA A 415 7.18 -3.12 -6.66
C ALA A 415 6.55 -1.72 -6.47
N TYR A 416 5.54 -1.37 -7.26
CA TYR A 416 4.75 -0.17 -7.03
C TYR A 416 3.82 -0.33 -5.83
N LEU A 417 3.54 0.78 -5.14
CA LEU A 417 2.59 0.79 -4.04
C LEU A 417 1.16 0.98 -4.54
N TRP A 418 0.41 -0.11 -4.60
CA TRP A 418 -0.97 -0.14 -5.08
C TRP A 418 -1.97 0.00 -3.95
N GLY A 419 -2.99 0.86 -4.14
CA GLY A 419 -4.09 1.07 -3.21
C GLY A 419 -5.34 0.30 -3.60
N ASN A 420 -6.11 -0.10 -2.60
CA ASN A 420 -7.41 -0.73 -2.79
C ASN A 420 -8.39 0.23 -3.47
N PRO A 421 -8.96 -0.13 -4.64
CA PRO A 421 -9.77 0.80 -5.42
C PRO A 421 -11.15 1.10 -4.81
N GLY A 422 -11.58 0.36 -3.79
CA GLY A 422 -12.77 0.68 -3.00
C GLY A 422 -12.69 2.05 -2.33
N PHE A 423 -11.47 2.52 -1.98
CA PHE A 423 -11.26 3.87 -1.46
C PHE A 423 -11.58 4.96 -2.49
N ALA A 424 -11.29 4.71 -3.77
CA ALA A 424 -11.62 5.66 -4.84
C ALA A 424 -13.14 5.83 -4.98
N VAL A 425 -13.90 4.74 -4.92
CA VAL A 425 -15.37 4.79 -4.96
C VAL A 425 -15.93 5.52 -3.74
N ALA A 426 -15.40 5.21 -2.55
CA ALA A 426 -15.82 5.86 -1.30
C ALA A 426 -15.54 7.37 -1.33
N LEU A 427 -14.36 7.79 -1.84
CA LEU A 427 -14.00 9.20 -2.01
C LEU A 427 -15.01 9.93 -2.87
N LEU A 428 -15.34 9.39 -4.04
CA LEU A 428 -16.27 10.03 -4.98
C LEU A 428 -17.70 10.12 -4.45
N LEU A 429 -18.15 9.10 -3.72
CA LEU A 429 -19.45 9.13 -3.04
C LEU A 429 -19.47 10.18 -1.92
N ALA A 430 -18.39 10.28 -1.13
CA ALA A 430 -18.27 11.28 -0.09
C ALA A 430 -18.20 12.71 -0.64
N GLN A 431 -17.49 12.93 -1.74
CA GLN A 431 -17.48 14.22 -2.45
C GLN A 431 -18.86 14.57 -2.98
N SER A 432 -19.57 13.60 -3.57
CA SER A 432 -20.97 13.81 -4.02
C SER A 432 -21.89 14.19 -2.86
N PHE A 433 -21.69 13.60 -1.67
CA PHE A 433 -22.40 13.98 -0.45
C PHE A 433 -22.02 15.39 0.02
N SER A 434 -20.75 15.76 -0.03
CA SER A 434 -20.30 17.12 0.37
C SER A 434 -20.98 18.20 -0.47
N GLU A 435 -21.26 17.92 -1.75
CA GLU A 435 -21.95 18.86 -2.65
C GLU A 435 -23.47 18.91 -2.46
N ALA A 436 -24.12 17.74 -2.35
CA ALA A 436 -25.58 17.64 -2.45
C ALA A 436 -26.25 17.04 -1.20
N GLY A 437 -25.49 16.73 -0.13
CA GLY A 437 -26.03 16.06 1.04
C GLY A 437 -26.64 14.69 0.69
N TRP A 438 -27.66 14.28 1.42
CA TRP A 438 -28.34 13.00 1.19
C TRP A 438 -29.18 12.95 -0.10
N GLU A 439 -29.35 14.09 -0.79
CA GLU A 439 -29.97 14.13 -2.13
C GLU A 439 -28.99 13.84 -3.26
N MET A 440 -27.74 13.46 -2.92
CA MET A 440 -26.71 13.13 -3.88
C MET A 440 -27.16 12.07 -4.89
N ARG A 441 -26.67 12.20 -6.13
CA ARG A 441 -26.83 11.19 -7.16
C ARG A 441 -25.54 10.40 -7.32
N GLN A 442 -25.63 9.08 -7.33
CA GLN A 442 -24.48 8.24 -7.66
C GLN A 442 -23.92 8.64 -9.03
N GLY A 443 -22.61 8.88 -9.09
CA GLY A 443 -21.93 9.27 -10.31
C GLY A 443 -22.05 10.75 -10.67
N ALA A 444 -22.46 11.61 -9.75
CA ALA A 444 -22.29 13.06 -9.90
C ALA A 444 -20.78 13.37 -9.97
N MET A 445 -20.01 12.87 -9.02
CA MET A 445 -18.54 12.87 -9.05
C MET A 445 -18.04 11.54 -9.60
N ARG A 446 -17.12 11.59 -10.56
CA ARG A 446 -16.59 10.38 -11.23
C ARG A 446 -15.08 10.35 -11.39
N GLU A 447 -14.39 11.45 -11.14
CA GLU A 447 -12.97 11.61 -11.42
C GLU A 447 -12.21 11.99 -10.15
N ILE A 448 -11.04 11.38 -9.99
CA ILE A 448 -10.08 11.73 -8.96
C ILE A 448 -8.81 12.18 -9.69
N SER A 449 -8.42 13.43 -9.49
CA SER A 449 -7.20 14.02 -10.03
C SER A 449 -6.11 14.18 -8.97
N GLY A 450 -4.89 14.49 -9.43
CA GLY A 450 -3.74 14.68 -8.54
C GLY A 450 -3.20 13.37 -7.97
N LEU A 451 -3.43 12.26 -8.65
CA LEU A 451 -2.85 10.96 -8.31
C LEU A 451 -1.41 10.86 -8.80
N PRO A 452 -0.57 10.02 -8.18
CA PRO A 452 0.78 9.81 -8.65
C PRO A 452 0.82 9.32 -10.10
N LEU A 453 1.61 9.99 -10.96
CA LEU A 453 1.88 9.61 -12.34
C LEU A 453 3.38 9.44 -12.52
N HIS A 454 3.87 8.20 -12.59
CA HIS A 454 5.28 7.93 -12.71
C HIS A 454 5.73 7.91 -14.17
N VAL A 455 6.62 8.86 -14.52
CA VAL A 455 7.25 8.92 -15.85
C VAL A 455 8.67 8.40 -15.76
N TYR A 456 8.99 7.37 -16.54
CA TYR A 456 10.29 6.71 -16.57
C TYR A 456 10.81 6.53 -17.98
N GLN A 457 12.12 6.27 -18.11
CA GLN A 457 12.75 5.99 -19.39
C GLN A 457 12.82 4.48 -19.62
N ASN A 458 12.38 4.04 -20.77
CA ASN A 458 12.50 2.65 -21.21
C ASN A 458 12.96 2.62 -22.68
N ASP A 459 14.10 2.00 -22.95
CA ASP A 459 14.71 1.91 -24.28
C ASP A 459 14.85 3.28 -24.99
N GLY A 460 15.21 4.33 -24.24
CA GLY A 460 15.36 5.69 -24.74
C GLY A 460 14.06 6.45 -24.99
N ALA A 461 12.90 5.83 -24.74
CA ALA A 461 11.61 6.49 -24.84
C ALA A 461 11.06 6.82 -23.46
N SER A 462 10.41 7.97 -23.32
CA SER A 462 9.68 8.33 -22.11
C SER A 462 8.35 7.59 -22.07
N ARG A 463 8.09 6.87 -20.97
CA ARG A 463 6.84 6.15 -20.72
C ARG A 463 6.23 6.61 -19.41
N ALA A 464 4.90 6.66 -19.37
CA ALA A 464 4.15 6.94 -18.13
C ALA A 464 3.48 5.66 -17.64
N LYS A 465 3.69 5.34 -16.35
CA LYS A 465 2.88 4.32 -15.66
C LYS A 465 1.50 4.92 -15.37
N PRO A 466 0.40 4.30 -15.83
CA PRO A 466 -0.94 4.79 -15.54
C PRO A 466 -1.20 4.88 -14.02
N CYS A 467 -2.06 5.82 -13.59
CA CYS A 467 -2.46 5.93 -12.18
C CYS A 467 -3.25 4.71 -11.69
N ALA A 468 -4.05 4.08 -12.56
CA ALA A 468 -4.60 2.75 -12.31
C ALA A 468 -3.58 1.69 -12.73
N GLU A 469 -3.62 0.54 -12.08
CA GLU A 469 -2.72 -0.60 -12.26
C GLU A 469 -2.65 -1.05 -13.74
N VAL A 470 -3.79 -0.95 -14.43
CA VAL A 470 -3.99 -1.35 -15.83
C VAL A 470 -4.61 -0.20 -16.62
N LEU A 471 -4.16 0.01 -17.85
CA LEU A 471 -4.81 0.90 -18.79
C LEU A 471 -5.96 0.15 -19.50
N LEU A 472 -7.17 0.24 -18.95
CA LEU A 472 -8.34 -0.43 -19.50
C LEU A 472 -8.77 0.18 -20.84
N THR A 473 -9.10 -0.72 -21.81
CA THR A 473 -9.85 -0.33 -23.01
C THR A 473 -11.33 -0.16 -22.71
N GLU A 474 -12.08 0.48 -23.62
CA GLU A 474 -13.54 0.54 -23.53
C GLU A 474 -14.16 -0.86 -23.42
N ASP A 475 -13.79 -1.78 -24.32
CA ASP A 475 -14.25 -3.18 -24.30
C ASP A 475 -13.90 -3.89 -22.96
N GLY A 476 -12.71 -3.63 -22.42
CA GLY A 476 -12.29 -4.18 -21.13
C GLY A 476 -13.14 -3.65 -19.98
N ALA A 477 -13.42 -2.36 -19.97
CA ALA A 477 -14.25 -1.73 -18.96
C ALA A 477 -15.73 -2.19 -19.07
N GLU A 478 -16.27 -2.32 -20.28
CA GLU A 478 -17.63 -2.86 -20.50
C GLU A 478 -17.73 -4.31 -19.99
N ARG A 479 -16.73 -5.14 -20.27
CA ARG A 479 -16.70 -6.51 -19.77
C ARG A 479 -16.72 -6.58 -18.25
N LEU A 480 -15.94 -5.72 -17.56
CA LEU A 480 -15.96 -5.61 -16.10
C LEU A 480 -17.37 -5.23 -15.59
N LEU A 481 -18.02 -4.28 -16.26
CA LEU A 481 -19.37 -3.86 -15.91
C LEU A 481 -20.39 -5.01 -16.07
N GLU A 482 -20.30 -5.83 -17.13
CA GLU A 482 -21.16 -6.99 -17.32
C GLU A 482 -21.00 -8.03 -16.21
N GLU A 483 -19.78 -8.19 -15.70
CA GLU A 483 -19.49 -9.09 -14.57
C GLU A 483 -19.87 -8.50 -13.20
N GLY A 484 -20.45 -7.31 -13.15
CA GLY A 484 -20.89 -6.66 -11.91
C GLY A 484 -19.77 -5.92 -11.17
N LEU A 485 -18.61 -5.73 -11.80
CA LEU A 485 -17.48 -5.02 -11.19
C LEU A 485 -17.54 -3.52 -11.52
N ILE A 486 -16.91 -2.72 -10.69
CA ILE A 486 -16.77 -1.27 -10.88
C ILE A 486 -15.41 -1.00 -11.50
N PRO A 487 -15.31 -0.65 -12.80
CA PRO A 487 -14.03 -0.36 -13.42
C PRO A 487 -13.50 1.02 -13.01
N LEU A 488 -12.24 1.03 -12.55
CA LEU A 488 -11.45 2.24 -12.31
C LEU A 488 -10.52 2.47 -13.50
N VAL A 489 -10.83 3.46 -14.33
CA VAL A 489 -10.13 3.71 -15.59
C VAL A 489 -9.15 4.85 -15.44
N SER A 490 -7.89 4.59 -15.76
CA SER A 490 -6.86 5.64 -15.88
C SER A 490 -7.01 6.38 -17.21
N VAL A 491 -6.84 7.68 -17.19
CA VAL A 491 -6.74 8.48 -18.42
C VAL A 491 -5.28 8.52 -18.85
N LYS A 492 -5.01 8.13 -20.09
CA LYS A 492 -3.64 8.04 -20.60
C LYS A 492 -2.90 9.38 -20.44
N ASP A 493 -1.68 9.30 -19.93
CA ASP A 493 -0.77 10.43 -19.71
C ASP A 493 -1.35 11.55 -18.80
N ARG A 494 -2.30 11.19 -17.92
CA ARG A 494 -2.88 12.10 -16.92
C ARG A 494 -2.82 11.49 -15.51
N ASP A 495 -2.71 12.36 -14.54
CA ASP A 495 -2.77 12.09 -13.10
C ASP A 495 -4.21 11.86 -12.59
N LEU A 496 -5.00 11.11 -13.36
CA LEU A 496 -6.45 11.05 -13.24
C LEU A 496 -6.94 9.61 -13.40
N VAL A 497 -7.85 9.21 -12.51
CA VAL A 497 -8.68 8.00 -12.66
C VAL A 497 -10.16 8.37 -12.69
N ARG A 498 -10.95 7.54 -13.38
CA ARG A 498 -12.40 7.71 -13.53
C ARG A 498 -13.14 6.43 -13.20
N VAL A 499 -14.22 6.53 -12.43
CA VAL A 499 -15.22 5.48 -12.23
C VAL A 499 -16.30 5.61 -13.28
N ILE A 500 -16.49 4.59 -14.10
CA ILE A 500 -17.47 4.63 -15.21
C ILE A 500 -18.89 4.55 -14.68
N ARG A 501 -19.16 3.60 -13.78
CA ARG A 501 -20.49 3.36 -13.20
C ARG A 501 -20.36 2.88 -11.77
N PHE A 502 -21.19 3.44 -10.90
CA PHE A 502 -21.35 2.97 -9.52
C PHE A 502 -22.41 1.88 -9.51
N GLN A 503 -21.99 0.64 -9.51
CA GLN A 503 -22.88 -0.52 -9.53
C GLN A 503 -22.50 -1.53 -8.44
N SER A 504 -23.47 -2.34 -8.09
CA SER A 504 -23.26 -3.50 -7.23
C SER A 504 -22.89 -4.73 -8.05
N ILE A 505 -22.49 -5.79 -7.34
CA ILE A 505 -22.23 -7.09 -7.96
C ILE A 505 -23.52 -7.82 -8.39
N ALA A 506 -24.70 -7.32 -8.04
CA ALA A 506 -25.99 -8.00 -8.27
C ALA A 506 -26.26 -8.35 -9.74
N ASP A 507 -26.92 -9.45 -9.96
CA ASP A 507 -27.48 -9.84 -11.24
C ASP A 507 -28.99 -10.10 -11.09
N PRO A 508 -29.86 -9.37 -11.82
CA PRO A 508 -29.53 -8.33 -12.82
C PRO A 508 -28.83 -7.12 -12.22
N LEU A 509 -28.03 -6.42 -13.05
CA LEU A 509 -27.22 -5.26 -12.64
C LEU A 509 -28.08 -4.18 -11.95
N ARG A 510 -27.62 -3.73 -10.79
CA ARG A 510 -28.24 -2.69 -9.97
C ARG A 510 -27.19 -1.68 -9.51
N GLY A 511 -27.61 -0.46 -9.22
CA GLY A 511 -26.78 0.50 -8.50
C GLY A 511 -26.46 0.01 -7.07
N LEU A 512 -25.47 0.62 -6.45
CA LEU A 512 -25.15 0.35 -5.05
C LEU A 512 -26.33 0.75 -4.14
N ALA A 513 -26.76 -0.17 -3.28
CA ALA A 513 -27.80 0.08 -2.30
C ALA A 513 -27.24 0.88 -1.12
N GLY A 514 -27.51 2.17 -1.09
CA GLY A 514 -27.13 3.07 0.00
C GLY A 514 -28.31 3.91 0.47
N ARG A 515 -28.14 4.67 1.55
CA ARG A 515 -29.19 5.53 2.13
C ARG A 515 -29.59 6.72 1.24
N TRP A 516 -28.79 7.03 0.25
CA TRP A 516 -29.07 8.03 -0.81
C TRP A 516 -29.91 7.46 -1.95
N ALA A 517 -29.98 6.14 -2.08
CA ALA A 517 -30.76 5.49 -3.13
C ALA A 517 -32.23 5.52 -2.74
N GLY A 518 -32.96 6.47 -3.29
CA GLY A 518 -34.40 6.61 -3.19
C GLY A 518 -35.07 6.46 -4.52
#